data_65ce81ebdeb024ef46db7eb7a7d78b43
#
_entry.id   65ce81ebdeb024ef46db7eb7a7d78b43
#
_cell.length_a   1.000
_cell.length_b   1.000
_cell.length_c   1.000
_cell.angle_alpha   90.00
_cell.angle_beta   90.00
_cell.angle_gamma   90.00
#
_symmetry.space_group_name_H-M   'P 1'
#
loop_
_entity.id
_entity.type
_entity.pdbx_description
1 polymer ?
#
loop_
_entity_poly.entity_id
_entity_poly.type
_entity_poly.pdbx_seq_one_letter_code
_entity_poly.pdbx_strand_id
1 'polypeptide(L)'
;MPVPPAELTVELTIAPEDDQAVRAGRQAAADTGLALDTGPTTTALSGARREVLDALSRVLDAALSAGASTVEVKLEVPRDAREHA
;
A
#
# COMPACT_ATOMS: atom_id res chain seq x y z
N MET A 1 -15.35 -17.99 -10.81
CA MET A 1 -15.62 -17.58 -9.42
C MET A 1 -15.38 -16.10 -9.26
N PRO A 2 -16.29 -15.38 -8.66
CA PRO A 2 -16.05 -13.97 -8.42
C PRO A 2 -14.93 -13.80 -7.40
N VAL A 3 -14.12 -12.77 -7.63
CA VAL A 3 -13.07 -12.41 -6.70
C VAL A 3 -13.73 -11.75 -5.48
N PRO A 4 -13.41 -12.17 -4.25
CA PRO A 4 -14.00 -11.52 -3.09
C PRO A 4 -13.61 -10.03 -3.05
N PRO A 5 -14.48 -9.15 -2.52
CA PRO A 5 -14.14 -7.74 -2.41
C PRO A 5 -12.95 -7.55 -1.47
N ALA A 6 -12.18 -6.51 -1.72
CA ALA A 6 -11.06 -6.19 -0.87
C ALA A 6 -11.54 -5.88 0.55
N GLU A 7 -10.85 -6.39 1.56
CA GLU A 7 -11.16 -6.13 2.95
C GLU A 7 -10.52 -4.84 3.45
N LEU A 8 -9.43 -4.43 2.82
CA LEU A 8 -8.68 -3.26 3.24
C LEU A 8 -7.99 -2.65 2.03
N THR A 9 -8.01 -1.33 1.99
CA THR A 9 -7.26 -0.57 0.98
C THR A 9 -6.38 0.44 1.70
N VAL A 10 -5.12 0.55 1.26
CA VAL A 10 -4.14 1.45 1.85
C VAL A 10 -3.55 2.32 0.77
N GLU A 11 -3.44 3.62 1.03
CA GLU A 11 -2.70 4.53 0.18
C GLU A 11 -1.54 5.11 0.97
N LEU A 12 -0.36 5.12 0.36
CA LEU A 12 0.83 5.67 0.99
C LEU A 12 1.39 6.79 0.13
N THR A 13 1.75 7.89 0.80
CA THR A 13 2.48 8.99 0.16
C THR A 13 3.84 9.08 0.83
N ILE A 14 4.90 8.90 0.05
CA ILE A 14 6.27 8.85 0.55
C ILE A 14 6.94 10.19 0.29
N ALA A 15 7.55 10.78 1.31
CA ALA A 15 8.23 12.05 1.21
C ALA A 15 9.65 11.97 1.81
N PRO A 16 10.61 12.71 1.28
CA PRO A 16 10.47 13.59 0.13
C PRO A 16 10.20 12.79 -1.14
N GLU A 17 9.78 13.46 -2.19
CA GLU A 17 9.52 12.82 -3.48
C GLU A 17 10.83 12.43 -4.17
N ASP A 18 11.70 11.82 -3.39
CA ASP A 18 12.97 11.31 -3.86
C ASP A 18 12.70 10.02 -4.62
N ASP A 19 13.15 9.95 -5.85
CA ASP A 19 12.95 8.79 -6.70
C ASP A 19 13.34 7.48 -6.02
N GLN A 20 14.37 7.53 -5.20
CA GLN A 20 14.90 6.33 -4.57
C GLN A 20 13.92 5.74 -3.56
N ALA A 21 13.40 6.56 -2.65
CA ALA A 21 12.46 6.09 -1.64
C ALA A 21 11.12 5.67 -2.24
N VAL A 22 10.62 6.47 -3.19
CA VAL A 22 9.36 6.17 -3.88
C VAL A 22 9.50 4.87 -4.67
N ARG A 23 10.61 4.73 -5.38
CA ARG A 23 10.87 3.54 -6.19
C ARG A 23 10.98 2.29 -5.32
N ALA A 24 11.66 2.39 -4.19
CA ALA A 24 11.80 1.27 -3.27
C ALA A 24 10.44 0.84 -2.69
N GLY A 25 9.62 1.81 -2.32
CA GLY A 25 8.28 1.53 -1.82
C GLY A 25 7.40 0.86 -2.87
N ARG A 26 7.45 1.38 -4.10
CA ARG A 26 6.69 0.80 -5.21
C ARG A 26 7.14 -0.60 -5.55
N GLN A 27 8.44 -0.83 -5.53
CA GLN A 27 8.97 -2.17 -5.82
C GLN A 27 8.51 -3.16 -4.75
N ALA A 28 8.59 -2.78 -3.48
CA ALA A 28 8.13 -3.63 -2.39
C ALA A 28 6.63 -3.92 -2.53
N ALA A 29 5.83 -2.91 -2.90
CA ALA A 29 4.41 -3.10 -3.10
C ALA A 29 4.13 -4.08 -4.26
N ALA A 30 4.85 -3.93 -5.36
CA ALA A 30 4.70 -4.83 -6.51
C ALA A 30 5.05 -6.26 -6.13
N ASP A 31 6.08 -6.44 -5.33
CA ASP A 31 6.52 -7.78 -4.90
C ASP A 31 5.47 -8.50 -4.05
N THR A 32 4.57 -7.77 -3.40
CA THR A 32 3.51 -8.39 -2.61
C THR A 32 2.37 -8.91 -3.47
N GLY A 33 2.26 -8.45 -4.71
CA GLY A 33 1.15 -8.79 -5.58
C GLY A 33 -0.14 -8.05 -5.28
N LEU A 34 -0.13 -7.13 -4.32
CA LEU A 34 -1.33 -6.40 -3.88
C LEU A 34 -1.38 -4.96 -4.38
N ALA A 35 -0.36 -4.52 -5.11
CA ALA A 35 -0.26 -3.13 -5.54
C ALA A 35 -1.33 -2.74 -6.54
N LEU A 36 -1.84 -1.52 -6.38
CA LEU A 36 -2.74 -0.89 -7.34
C LEU A 36 -1.98 0.23 -8.04
N ASP A 37 -2.33 0.49 -9.28
CA ASP A 37 -1.72 1.56 -10.06
C ASP A 37 -2.51 2.85 -9.83
N THR A 38 -2.01 3.71 -8.95
CA THR A 38 -2.73 4.91 -8.54
C THR A 38 -2.12 6.23 -8.95
N GLY A 39 -0.83 6.30 -9.19
CA GLY A 39 -0.22 7.55 -9.59
C GLY A 39 1.29 7.56 -9.37
N PRO A 40 1.97 8.64 -9.81
CA PRO A 40 3.44 8.67 -9.80
C PRO A 40 4.05 8.77 -8.40
N THR A 41 3.34 9.33 -7.44
CA THR A 41 3.87 9.52 -6.08
C THR A 41 3.12 8.75 -5.01
N THR A 42 2.01 8.11 -5.38
CA THR A 42 1.16 7.38 -4.45
C THR A 42 1.27 5.88 -4.70
N THR A 43 1.49 5.13 -3.64
CA THR A 43 1.51 3.68 -3.68
C THR A 43 0.26 3.17 -2.98
N ALA A 44 -0.45 2.24 -3.60
CA ALA A 44 -1.67 1.71 -3.00
C ALA A 44 -1.65 0.19 -2.98
N LEU A 45 -2.26 -0.36 -1.95
CA LEU A 45 -2.37 -1.80 -1.74
C LEU A 45 -3.84 -2.13 -1.48
N SER A 46 -4.29 -3.29 -1.96
CA SER A 46 -5.66 -3.72 -1.74
C SER A 46 -5.71 -5.24 -1.66
N GLY A 47 -6.53 -5.77 -0.78
CA GLY A 47 -6.69 -7.20 -0.63
C GLY A 47 -7.25 -7.58 0.73
N ALA A 48 -6.97 -8.80 1.16
CA ALA A 48 -7.37 -9.28 2.48
C ALA A 48 -6.63 -8.50 3.56
N ARG A 49 -7.32 -8.25 4.67
CA ARG A 49 -6.79 -7.40 5.73
C ARG A 49 -5.38 -7.79 6.19
N ARG A 50 -5.19 -9.05 6.52
CA ARG A 50 -3.89 -9.52 7.02
C ARG A 50 -2.80 -9.38 5.96
N GLU A 51 -3.12 -9.71 4.72
CA GLU A 51 -2.16 -9.60 3.63
C GLU A 51 -1.76 -8.15 3.38
N VAL A 52 -2.73 -7.24 3.42
CA VAL A 52 -2.48 -5.82 3.22
C VAL A 52 -1.62 -5.26 4.36
N LEU A 53 -1.90 -5.64 5.61
CA LEU A 53 -1.12 -5.17 6.74
C LEU A 53 0.33 -5.68 6.68
N ASP A 54 0.53 -6.93 6.29
CA ASP A 54 1.87 -7.48 6.11
C ASP A 54 2.60 -6.75 4.96
N ALA A 55 1.90 -6.52 3.86
CA ALA A 55 2.45 -5.80 2.72
C ALA A 55 2.81 -4.36 3.10
N LEU A 56 1.94 -3.70 3.86
CA LEU A 56 2.18 -2.33 4.32
C LEU A 56 3.47 -2.25 5.12
N SER A 57 3.69 -3.20 6.01
CA SER A 57 4.91 -3.25 6.82
C SER A 57 6.16 -3.33 5.93
N ARG A 58 6.11 -4.16 4.90
CA ARG A 58 7.23 -4.30 3.96
C ARG A 58 7.48 -3.03 3.17
N VAL A 59 6.42 -2.38 2.71
CA VAL A 59 6.53 -1.15 1.93
C VAL A 59 7.11 -0.03 2.80
N LEU A 60 6.65 0.08 4.05
CA LEU A 60 7.16 1.07 4.98
C LEU A 60 8.65 0.85 5.24
N ASP A 61 9.04 -0.39 5.50
CA ASP A 61 10.44 -0.71 5.75
C ASP A 61 11.31 -0.37 4.54
N ALA A 62 10.87 -0.71 3.34
CA ALA A 62 11.60 -0.42 2.12
C ALA A 62 11.78 1.08 1.90
N ALA A 63 10.70 1.85 2.08
CA ALA A 63 10.75 3.29 1.88
C ALA A 63 11.66 3.97 2.90
N LEU A 64 11.55 3.58 4.16
CA LEU A 64 12.38 4.15 5.22
C LEU A 64 13.86 3.79 5.04
N SER A 65 14.13 2.56 4.63
CA SER A 65 15.49 2.12 4.37
C SER A 65 16.13 2.86 3.19
N ALA A 66 15.29 3.31 2.26
CA ALA A 66 15.78 4.04 1.09
C ALA A 66 15.87 5.56 1.31
N GLY A 67 15.57 6.03 2.51
CA GLY A 67 15.75 7.42 2.86
C GLY A 67 14.52 8.28 3.00
N ALA A 68 13.33 7.68 3.03
CA ALA A 68 12.11 8.45 3.26
C ALA A 68 12.14 9.09 4.64
N SER A 69 11.77 10.36 4.73
CA SER A 69 11.71 11.06 6.01
C SER A 69 10.31 11.01 6.61
N THR A 70 9.29 10.93 5.76
CA THR A 70 7.91 10.77 6.20
C THR A 70 7.15 9.87 5.23
N VAL A 71 6.20 9.13 5.78
CA VAL A 71 5.27 8.35 4.98
C VAL A 71 3.88 8.58 5.54
N GLU A 72 2.98 9.09 4.71
CA GLU A 72 1.60 9.26 5.10
C GLU A 72 0.82 8.03 4.66
N VAL A 73 0.03 7.49 5.55
CA VAL A 73 -0.73 6.26 5.31
C VAL A 73 -2.21 6.53 5.52
N LYS A 74 -3.01 6.20 4.52
CA LYS A 74 -4.45 6.29 4.62
C LYS A 74 -5.03 4.89 4.47
N LEU A 75 -5.69 4.43 5.51
CA LEU A 75 -6.34 3.13 5.52
C LEU A 75 -7.84 3.31 5.33
N GLU A 76 -8.42 2.54 4.43
CA GLU A 76 -9.85 2.54 4.23
C GLU A 76 -10.39 1.12 4.24
N VAL A 77 -11.51 0.94 4.92
CA VAL A 77 -12.25 -0.32 4.85
C VAL A 77 -13.34 -0.12 3.79
N PRO A 78 -13.28 -0.85 2.67
CA PRO A 78 -14.29 -0.70 1.64
C PRO A 78 -15.69 -0.90 2.20
N ARG A 79 -16.64 -0.13 1.67
CA ARG A 79 -18.01 -0.15 2.16
C ARG A 79 -18.64 -1.54 2.11
N ASP A 80 -18.39 -2.25 1.02
CA ASP A 80 -18.94 -3.59 0.85
C ASP A 80 -18.44 -4.55 1.92
N ALA A 81 -17.18 -4.46 2.29
CA ALA A 81 -16.61 -5.30 3.33
C ALA A 81 -17.25 -5.02 4.69
N ARG A 82 -17.56 -3.74 4.98
CA ARG A 82 -18.23 -3.38 6.24
C ARG A 82 -19.66 -3.87 6.30
N GLU A 83 -20.36 -3.85 5.18
CA GLU A 83 -21.75 -4.27 5.12
C GLU A 83 -21.91 -5.76 5.34
N HIS A 84 -20.87 -6.54 5.07
CA HIS A 84 -20.88 -7.98 5.23
C HIS A 84 -20.24 -8.44 6.54
N ALA A 85 -19.84 -7.52 7.36
CA ALA A 85 -19.18 -7.86 8.64
C ALA A 85 -20.20 -8.25 9.71
#